data_a57631f90350aecbddc5751435d48200
#
_entry.id   a57631f90350aecbddc5751435d48200
#
_cell.length_a   1.000
_cell.length_b   1.000
_cell.length_c   1.000
_cell.angle_alpha   90.00
_cell.angle_beta   90.00
_cell.angle_gamma   90.00
#
_symmetry.space_group_name_H-M   'P 1'
#
loop_
_entity.id
_entity.type
_entity.pdbx_description
1 polymer ?
#
loop_
_entity_poly.entity_id
_entity_poly.type
_entity_poly.pdbx_seq_one_letter_code
_entity_poly.pdbx_strand_id
1 'polypeptide(L)'
;VDIKLKEKMIEVVEQNMEELTSIRTYLYENPEIGGEEEKASALLTKTMETHGFDVSRNILDIPYSFQAVYDSGRPGPSIGLTCEYDALPSMGHGCGHNIIATAPMGAAFALREAVKETGGKVILFGTPAEECFVTKAPMAENGVFDQVDVAMTVHPSPVNMSSGKTTALDAWQVEFYGKASHAGAAPEDGINALDAAVHFYSLIGFEKQYLKNTNIFGVFVDGGEKCSMIPAHASVKYLVRASSMKDIRKIRDLFERCAQAACAAVGTTYKIWNNEPDNKNMVTNRTLADIFDKHYMAIGGGQMPHIDSTGSTDMGDVSQVVPAIHPWIGLGCPDLQLHTNEFADVTVTEAGDRAIRLGAEALALTGLEILCDPELLAVIKAEFDESMKNN
;
A
#
# COMPACT_ATOMS: atom_id res chain seq x y z
N VAL A 1 19.27 24.44 -4.81
CA VAL A 1 18.02 24.96 -4.21
C VAL A 1 18.36 26.13 -3.29
N ASP A 2 17.60 27.24 -3.38
CA ASP A 2 17.77 28.42 -2.54
C ASP A 2 17.54 28.06 -1.06
N ILE A 3 18.47 28.49 -0.18
CA ILE A 3 18.43 28.25 1.27
C ILE A 3 17.16 28.88 1.87
N LYS A 4 16.80 30.10 1.45
CA LYS A 4 15.61 30.76 1.93
C LYS A 4 14.31 30.01 1.64
N LEU A 5 14.24 29.35 0.49
CA LEU A 5 13.07 28.57 0.13
C LEU A 5 12.98 27.28 0.96
N LYS A 6 14.13 26.67 1.28
CA LYS A 6 14.17 25.53 2.23
C LYS A 6 13.71 25.92 3.63
N GLU A 7 14.21 27.05 4.15
CA GLU A 7 13.79 27.58 5.44
C GLU A 7 12.29 27.88 5.47
N LYS A 8 11.76 28.45 4.38
CA LYS A 8 10.32 28.69 4.23
C LYS A 8 9.49 27.41 4.28
N MET A 9 9.97 26.31 3.64
CA MET A 9 9.27 25.01 3.70
C MET A 9 9.14 24.50 5.13
N ILE A 10 10.25 24.55 5.88
CA ILE A 10 10.28 24.14 7.30
C ILE A 10 9.35 25.03 8.14
N GLU A 11 9.44 26.35 7.97
CA GLU A 11 8.59 27.32 8.68
C GLU A 11 7.09 27.07 8.42
N VAL A 12 6.70 26.77 7.17
CA VAL A 12 5.30 26.49 6.84
C VAL A 12 4.81 25.21 7.55
N VAL A 13 5.63 24.15 7.60
CA VAL A 13 5.28 22.93 8.35
C VAL A 13 5.12 23.26 9.83
N GLU A 14 6.09 23.95 10.44
CA GLU A 14 6.07 24.32 11.87
C GLU A 14 4.84 25.17 12.23
N GLN A 15 4.48 26.14 11.39
CA GLN A 15 3.31 27.01 11.61
C GLN A 15 1.97 26.24 11.58
N ASN A 16 1.92 25.09 10.92
CA ASN A 16 0.70 24.29 10.80
C ASN A 16 0.69 23.06 11.74
N MET A 17 1.73 22.88 12.58
CA MET A 17 1.83 21.69 13.44
C MET A 17 0.65 21.56 14.42
N GLU A 18 0.12 22.63 14.98
CA GLU A 18 -1.04 22.59 15.89
C GLU A 18 -2.28 22.02 15.17
N GLU A 19 -2.55 22.44 13.93
CA GLU A 19 -3.64 21.92 13.13
C GLU A 19 -3.42 20.45 12.75
N LEU A 20 -2.23 20.09 12.28
CA LEU A 20 -1.88 18.71 11.89
C LEU A 20 -1.99 17.75 13.07
N THR A 21 -1.50 18.11 14.25
CA THR A 21 -1.59 17.27 15.45
C THR A 21 -3.03 17.18 15.97
N SER A 22 -3.83 18.23 15.81
CA SER A 22 -5.26 18.20 16.11
C SER A 22 -6.01 17.24 15.21
N ILE A 23 -5.75 17.26 13.89
CA ILE A 23 -6.32 16.32 12.92
C ILE A 23 -5.93 14.87 13.26
N ARG A 24 -4.63 14.61 13.48
CA ARG A 24 -4.12 13.30 13.89
C ARG A 24 -4.83 12.78 15.14
N THR A 25 -5.03 13.64 16.16
CA THR A 25 -5.71 13.28 17.40
C THR A 25 -7.19 13.01 17.15
N TYR A 26 -7.86 13.81 16.33
CA TYR A 26 -9.24 13.58 15.94
C TYR A 26 -9.43 12.21 15.25
N LEU A 27 -8.54 11.85 14.31
CA LEU A 27 -8.58 10.55 13.64
C LEU A 27 -8.41 9.39 14.65
N TYR A 28 -7.47 9.54 15.58
CA TYR A 28 -7.25 8.54 16.63
C TYR A 28 -8.47 8.36 17.54
N GLU A 29 -9.14 9.45 17.94
CA GLU A 29 -10.32 9.42 18.80
C GLU A 29 -11.60 8.97 18.07
N ASN A 30 -11.63 9.09 16.74
CA ASN A 30 -12.76 8.75 15.89
C ASN A 30 -12.35 7.77 14.78
N PRO A 31 -11.82 6.58 15.09
CA PRO A 31 -11.32 5.66 14.08
C PRO A 31 -12.47 5.14 13.22
N GLU A 32 -12.27 5.19 11.90
CA GLU A 32 -13.18 4.64 10.89
C GLU A 32 -12.45 3.55 10.12
N ILE A 33 -13.05 2.37 9.99
CA ILE A 33 -12.44 1.25 9.25
C ILE A 33 -12.52 1.47 7.75
N GLY A 34 -11.66 0.76 7.01
CA GLY A 34 -11.61 0.88 5.56
C GLY A 34 -12.96 0.69 4.89
N GLY A 35 -13.33 1.65 4.04
CA GLY A 35 -14.63 1.76 3.38
C GLY A 35 -15.71 2.51 4.17
N GLU A 36 -15.41 3.01 5.38
CA GLU A 36 -16.32 3.76 6.23
C GLU A 36 -15.76 5.12 6.68
N GLU A 37 -14.73 5.67 5.99
CA GLU A 37 -13.94 6.85 6.39
C GLU A 37 -14.64 8.19 6.09
N GLU A 38 -15.93 8.28 6.36
CA GLU A 38 -16.76 9.45 6.04
C GLU A 38 -16.29 10.73 6.77
N LYS A 39 -16.05 10.63 8.09
CA LYS A 39 -15.65 11.80 8.90
C LYS A 39 -14.18 12.17 8.63
N ALA A 40 -13.32 11.17 8.49
CA ALA A 40 -11.92 11.37 8.16
C ALA A 40 -11.79 12.12 6.82
N SER A 41 -12.40 11.60 5.76
CA SER A 41 -12.40 12.22 4.44
C SER A 41 -13.00 13.64 4.45
N ALA A 42 -14.11 13.84 5.17
CA ALA A 42 -14.75 15.17 5.28
C ALA A 42 -13.83 16.19 5.99
N LEU A 43 -13.15 15.78 7.07
CA LEU A 43 -12.20 16.63 7.78
C LEU A 43 -11.00 16.98 6.89
N LEU A 44 -10.35 15.99 6.29
CA LEU A 44 -9.17 16.18 5.47
C LEU A 44 -9.46 17.06 4.24
N THR A 45 -10.56 16.77 3.52
CA THR A 45 -10.95 17.57 2.36
C THR A 45 -11.28 19.02 2.69
N LYS A 46 -12.02 19.25 3.80
CA LYS A 46 -12.32 20.60 4.27
C LYS A 46 -11.04 21.37 4.64
N THR A 47 -10.09 20.70 5.28
CA THR A 47 -8.81 21.32 5.63
C THR A 47 -8.04 21.71 4.36
N MET A 48 -7.96 20.83 3.36
CA MET A 48 -7.30 21.13 2.09
C MET A 48 -7.97 22.31 1.36
N GLU A 49 -9.31 22.38 1.33
CA GLU A 49 -10.05 23.54 0.79
C GLU A 49 -9.71 24.85 1.52
N THR A 50 -9.62 24.81 2.86
CA THR A 50 -9.26 25.98 3.67
C THR A 50 -7.85 26.48 3.35
N HIS A 51 -6.94 25.55 3.05
CA HIS A 51 -5.58 25.85 2.59
C HIS A 51 -5.48 26.20 1.09
N GLY A 52 -6.62 26.37 0.39
CA GLY A 52 -6.69 26.87 -0.98
C GLY A 52 -6.36 25.84 -2.06
N PHE A 53 -6.54 24.55 -1.76
CA PHE A 53 -6.50 23.49 -2.75
C PHE A 53 -7.88 23.31 -3.40
N ASP A 54 -7.89 22.99 -4.69
CA ASP A 54 -9.10 22.54 -5.41
C ASP A 54 -9.31 21.06 -5.13
N VAL A 55 -10.46 20.70 -4.56
CA VAL A 55 -10.72 19.35 -4.03
C VAL A 55 -11.82 18.65 -4.83
N SER A 56 -11.45 17.53 -5.46
CA SER A 56 -12.38 16.57 -6.06
C SER A 56 -12.54 15.36 -5.15
N ARG A 57 -13.75 14.87 -4.97
CA ARG A 57 -14.10 13.74 -4.08
C ARG A 57 -14.58 12.55 -4.87
N ASN A 58 -14.52 11.36 -4.24
CA ASN A 58 -14.99 10.10 -4.82
C ASN A 58 -14.35 9.80 -6.18
N ILE A 59 -13.03 9.85 -6.24
CA ILE A 59 -12.25 9.60 -7.45
C ILE A 59 -12.56 8.17 -7.95
N LEU A 60 -12.93 8.04 -9.23
CA LEU A 60 -13.37 6.77 -9.83
C LEU A 60 -14.56 6.12 -9.09
N ASP A 61 -15.44 6.92 -8.51
CA ASP A 61 -16.56 6.46 -7.67
C ASP A 61 -16.12 5.65 -6.42
N ILE A 62 -14.85 5.73 -6.03
CA ILE A 62 -14.35 5.15 -4.78
C ILE A 62 -14.83 6.04 -3.64
N PRO A 63 -15.70 5.54 -2.73
CA PRO A 63 -16.21 6.32 -1.62
C PRO A 63 -15.06 6.87 -0.75
N TYR A 64 -15.24 8.10 -0.27
CA TYR A 64 -14.31 8.80 0.63
C TYR A 64 -12.94 9.13 0.05
N SER A 65 -12.58 8.67 -1.14
CA SER A 65 -11.35 9.10 -1.83
C SER A 65 -11.42 10.56 -2.25
N PHE A 66 -10.27 11.21 -2.36
CA PHE A 66 -10.21 12.59 -2.85
C PHE A 66 -8.88 12.89 -3.56
N GLN A 67 -8.89 14.00 -4.27
CA GLN A 67 -7.71 14.61 -4.86
C GLN A 67 -7.77 16.10 -4.54
N ALA A 68 -6.74 16.62 -3.89
CA ALA A 68 -6.59 18.04 -3.59
C ALA A 68 -5.42 18.62 -4.41
N VAL A 69 -5.73 19.51 -5.32
CA VAL A 69 -4.79 20.06 -6.30
C VAL A 69 -4.48 21.51 -5.98
N TYR A 70 -3.21 21.86 -5.93
CA TYR A 70 -2.78 23.25 -6.06
C TYR A 70 -1.92 23.39 -7.31
N ASP A 71 -2.42 24.11 -8.31
CA ASP A 71 -1.74 24.40 -9.56
C ASP A 71 -1.31 25.88 -9.57
N SER A 72 -0.04 26.14 -9.81
CA SER A 72 0.49 27.49 -9.92
C SER A 72 0.07 28.22 -11.20
N GLY A 73 -0.52 27.52 -12.17
CA GLY A 73 -0.83 28.01 -13.51
C GLY A 73 0.42 28.24 -14.39
N ARG A 74 1.60 27.80 -13.93
CA ARG A 74 2.88 27.94 -14.64
C ARG A 74 3.49 26.55 -14.90
N PRO A 75 4.22 26.38 -16.03
CA PRO A 75 4.92 25.13 -16.29
C PRO A 75 5.90 24.76 -15.17
N GLY A 76 6.03 23.49 -14.87
CA GLY A 76 6.94 22.94 -13.88
C GLY A 76 6.57 21.49 -13.52
N PRO A 77 7.38 20.82 -12.71
CA PRO A 77 7.09 19.47 -12.24
C PRO A 77 5.81 19.37 -11.42
N SER A 78 5.24 18.18 -11.39
CA SER A 78 4.03 17.84 -10.62
C SER A 78 4.40 16.86 -9.50
N ILE A 79 4.22 17.27 -8.25
CA ILE A 79 4.55 16.46 -7.07
C ILE A 79 3.27 15.82 -6.53
N GLY A 80 3.22 14.48 -6.51
CA GLY A 80 2.17 13.69 -5.89
C GLY A 80 2.53 13.31 -4.47
N LEU A 81 1.56 13.43 -3.58
CA LEU A 81 1.60 12.93 -2.21
C LEU A 81 0.39 12.04 -2.00
N THR A 82 0.53 10.93 -1.26
CA THR A 82 -0.62 10.09 -0.89
C THR A 82 -0.83 10.14 0.62
N CYS A 83 -2.08 10.13 1.05
CA CYS A 83 -2.45 10.05 2.46
C CYS A 83 -3.51 8.96 2.69
N GLU A 84 -3.29 8.14 3.70
CA GLU A 84 -4.14 7.07 4.19
C GLU A 84 -4.77 7.48 5.51
N TYR A 85 -6.00 7.04 5.79
CA TYR A 85 -6.73 7.46 6.99
C TYR A 85 -7.71 6.40 7.53
N ASP A 86 -7.68 5.20 6.99
CA ASP A 86 -8.43 4.06 7.51
C ASP A 86 -7.82 3.53 8.81
N ALA A 87 -8.66 2.94 9.65
CA ALA A 87 -8.31 2.31 10.92
C ALA A 87 -8.52 0.80 10.86
N LEU A 88 -7.85 0.08 11.73
CA LEU A 88 -8.00 -1.37 11.88
C LEU A 88 -9.18 -1.70 12.80
N PRO A 89 -9.95 -2.77 12.52
CA PRO A 89 -11.00 -3.26 13.42
C PRO A 89 -10.43 -3.55 14.82
N SER A 90 -11.05 -3.02 15.86
CA SER A 90 -10.70 -3.21 17.28
C SER A 90 -9.35 -2.63 17.74
N MET A 91 -8.52 -2.10 16.83
CA MET A 91 -7.19 -1.56 17.14
C MET A 91 -7.04 -0.08 16.77
N GLY A 92 -8.07 0.54 16.19
CA GLY A 92 -7.99 1.92 15.76
C GLY A 92 -6.83 2.15 14.79
N HIS A 93 -6.07 3.23 14.96
CA HIS A 93 -4.91 3.54 14.11
C HIS A 93 -3.65 2.75 14.50
N GLY A 94 -3.79 1.42 14.69
CA GLY A 94 -2.67 0.51 15.00
C GLY A 94 -1.62 0.39 13.89
N CYS A 95 -1.91 0.81 12.67
CA CYS A 95 -0.95 0.97 11.57
C CYS A 95 -0.37 2.41 11.49
N GLY A 96 -0.97 3.36 12.20
CA GLY A 96 -0.50 4.76 12.23
C GLY A 96 -0.98 5.61 11.05
N HIS A 97 -2.07 5.24 10.39
CA HIS A 97 -2.62 6.00 9.26
C HIS A 97 -3.06 7.43 9.65
N ASN A 98 -3.31 7.71 10.91
CA ASN A 98 -3.51 9.08 11.40
C ASN A 98 -2.26 9.97 11.22
N ILE A 99 -1.04 9.41 11.22
CA ILE A 99 0.21 10.11 10.87
C ILE A 99 0.37 10.16 9.34
N ILE A 100 0.02 9.09 8.61
CA ILE A 100 0.07 9.06 7.14
C ILE A 100 -0.94 10.05 6.54
N ALA A 101 -2.05 10.32 7.22
CA ALA A 101 -2.97 11.37 6.81
C ALA A 101 -2.34 12.77 6.90
N THR A 102 -1.60 13.04 7.97
CA THR A 102 -1.21 14.40 8.36
C THR A 102 0.17 14.83 7.88
N ALA A 103 1.16 13.93 7.83
CA ALA A 103 2.50 14.28 7.39
C ALA A 103 2.55 14.70 5.89
N PRO A 104 1.96 13.94 4.93
CA PRO A 104 1.84 14.37 3.54
C PRO A 104 1.00 15.65 3.36
N MET A 105 -0.02 15.86 4.21
CA MET A 105 -0.81 17.10 4.21
C MET A 105 0.05 18.30 4.57
N GLY A 106 0.88 18.19 5.62
CA GLY A 106 1.84 19.24 6.00
C GLY A 106 2.86 19.53 4.89
N ALA A 107 3.34 18.46 4.22
CA ALA A 107 4.20 18.61 3.04
C ALA A 107 3.49 19.33 1.88
N ALA A 108 2.20 19.01 1.64
CA ALA A 108 1.42 19.69 0.61
C ALA A 108 1.26 21.20 0.90
N PHE A 109 1.06 21.59 2.15
CA PHE A 109 1.00 23.03 2.54
C PHE A 109 2.32 23.74 2.22
N ALA A 110 3.44 23.13 2.54
CA ALA A 110 4.76 23.69 2.23
C ALA A 110 4.99 23.75 0.71
N LEU A 111 4.76 22.66 -0.01
CA LEU A 111 4.96 22.60 -1.46
C LEU A 111 4.05 23.57 -2.22
N ARG A 112 2.84 23.87 -1.73
CA ARG A 112 2.00 24.93 -2.28
C ARG A 112 2.77 26.28 -2.32
N GLU A 113 3.51 26.61 -1.30
CA GLU A 113 4.32 27.84 -1.29
C GLU A 113 5.52 27.75 -2.24
N ALA A 114 6.11 26.55 -2.39
CA ALA A 114 7.18 26.33 -3.35
C ALA A 114 6.71 26.51 -4.80
N VAL A 115 5.61 25.91 -5.22
CA VAL A 115 5.12 25.99 -6.61
C VAL A 115 4.65 27.40 -6.99
N LYS A 116 4.29 28.24 -6.04
CA LYS A 116 4.04 29.69 -6.30
C LYS A 116 5.28 30.39 -6.84
N GLU A 117 6.47 29.94 -6.47
CA GLU A 117 7.74 30.52 -6.87
C GLU A 117 8.36 29.80 -8.06
N THR A 118 8.36 28.46 -8.04
CA THR A 118 9.00 27.61 -9.05
C THR A 118 8.16 27.35 -10.29
N GLY A 119 6.83 27.36 -10.19
CA GLY A 119 5.92 26.78 -11.15
C GLY A 119 5.61 25.31 -10.80
N GLY A 120 4.80 24.65 -11.63
CA GLY A 120 4.36 23.29 -11.40
C GLY A 120 3.13 23.19 -10.51
N LYS A 121 2.86 22.01 -9.98
CA LYS A 121 1.71 21.72 -9.12
C LYS A 121 2.04 20.72 -8.03
N VAL A 122 1.24 20.71 -6.97
CA VAL A 122 1.23 19.69 -5.94
C VAL A 122 -0.17 19.08 -5.84
N ILE A 123 -0.22 17.77 -5.69
CA ILE A 123 -1.47 17.01 -5.57
C ILE A 123 -1.37 16.10 -4.35
N LEU A 124 -2.33 16.22 -3.44
CA LEU A 124 -2.53 15.26 -2.36
C LEU A 124 -3.67 14.33 -2.74
N PHE A 125 -3.37 13.03 -2.82
CA PHE A 125 -4.33 11.98 -3.06
C PHE A 125 -4.77 11.36 -1.74
N GLY A 126 -6.06 11.47 -1.42
CA GLY A 126 -6.67 10.77 -0.30
C GLY A 126 -7.07 9.35 -0.73
N THR A 127 -6.40 8.38 -0.14
CA THR A 127 -6.50 6.96 -0.52
C THR A 127 -7.03 6.16 0.67
N PRO A 128 -8.38 5.99 0.78
CA PRO A 128 -9.01 5.24 1.85
C PRO A 128 -8.78 3.73 1.72
N ALA A 129 -9.05 2.98 2.78
CA ALA A 129 -9.18 1.52 2.76
C ALA A 129 -7.92 0.77 2.29
N GLU A 130 -6.74 1.22 2.69
CA GLU A 130 -5.47 0.54 2.39
C GLU A 130 -5.46 -0.88 2.93
N GLU A 131 -5.93 -1.07 4.16
CA GLU A 131 -5.90 -2.33 4.90
C GLU A 131 -6.90 -3.40 4.39
N CYS A 132 -7.81 -3.05 3.48
CA CYS A 132 -8.86 -3.99 3.06
C CYS A 132 -9.23 -3.98 1.57
N PHE A 133 -9.30 -2.80 0.92
CA PHE A 133 -9.76 -2.70 -0.46
C PHE A 133 -8.66 -2.27 -1.45
N VAL A 134 -7.46 -1.93 -0.95
CA VAL A 134 -6.28 -1.64 -1.80
C VAL A 134 -6.62 -0.57 -2.85
N THR A 135 -7.15 0.58 -2.41
CA THR A 135 -7.77 1.55 -3.33
C THR A 135 -6.79 2.25 -4.27
N LYS A 136 -5.49 2.27 -3.93
CA LYS A 136 -4.46 2.79 -4.85
C LYS A 136 -4.28 1.92 -6.10
N ALA A 137 -4.59 0.61 -6.04
CA ALA A 137 -4.52 -0.27 -7.20
C ALA A 137 -5.46 0.17 -8.34
N PRO A 138 -6.80 0.27 -8.15
CA PRO A 138 -7.68 0.78 -9.19
C PRO A 138 -7.38 2.24 -9.57
N MET A 139 -6.89 3.09 -8.66
CA MET A 139 -6.48 4.45 -8.99
C MET A 139 -5.27 4.46 -9.94
N ALA A 140 -4.27 3.61 -9.70
CA ALA A 140 -3.10 3.47 -10.57
C ALA A 140 -3.47 2.88 -11.94
N GLU A 141 -4.28 1.84 -11.96
CA GLU A 141 -4.72 1.16 -13.19
C GLU A 141 -5.55 2.06 -14.11
N ASN A 142 -6.28 3.03 -13.55
CA ASN A 142 -7.09 3.98 -14.30
C ASN A 142 -6.41 5.34 -14.51
N GLY A 143 -5.10 5.44 -14.32
CA GLY A 143 -4.30 6.60 -14.69
C GLY A 143 -4.45 7.81 -13.76
N VAL A 144 -4.94 7.63 -12.53
CA VAL A 144 -5.08 8.75 -11.57
C VAL A 144 -3.71 9.36 -11.23
N PHE A 145 -2.65 8.55 -11.21
CA PHE A 145 -1.29 8.99 -10.92
C PHE A 145 -0.51 9.46 -12.15
N ASP A 146 -1.03 9.33 -13.37
CA ASP A 146 -0.35 9.77 -14.60
C ASP A 146 -0.16 11.30 -14.66
N GLN A 147 -0.86 12.05 -13.82
CA GLN A 147 -0.80 13.51 -13.74
C GLN A 147 0.34 14.05 -12.86
N VAL A 148 1.15 13.18 -12.26
CA VAL A 148 2.31 13.56 -11.43
C VAL A 148 3.60 12.97 -11.97
N ASP A 149 4.71 13.64 -11.67
CA ASP A 149 6.05 13.20 -12.08
C ASP A 149 6.69 12.25 -11.07
N VAL A 150 6.29 12.37 -9.80
CA VAL A 150 6.68 11.51 -8.68
C VAL A 150 5.52 11.37 -7.70
N ALA A 151 5.47 10.26 -6.97
CA ALA A 151 4.51 10.05 -5.88
C ALA A 151 5.25 9.64 -4.59
N MET A 152 4.91 10.28 -3.48
CA MET A 152 5.60 10.08 -2.21
C MET A 152 4.61 10.00 -1.05
N THR A 153 4.94 9.17 -0.08
CA THR A 153 4.31 9.17 1.25
C THR A 153 5.34 8.87 2.31
N VAL A 154 4.96 8.88 3.57
CA VAL A 154 5.76 8.39 4.70
C VAL A 154 4.89 7.51 5.58
N HIS A 155 5.43 6.44 6.11
CA HIS A 155 4.73 5.54 7.01
C HIS A 155 5.37 5.55 8.41
N PRO A 156 4.64 5.72 9.51
CA PRO A 156 5.20 5.56 10.85
C PRO A 156 5.54 4.09 11.11
N SER A 157 6.62 3.88 11.84
CA SER A 157 7.04 2.54 12.24
C SER A 157 7.79 2.57 13.58
N PRO A 158 8.08 1.43 14.21
CA PRO A 158 8.87 1.41 15.43
C PRO A 158 10.26 2.03 15.28
N VAL A 159 10.90 1.88 14.11
CA VAL A 159 12.25 2.38 13.79
C VAL A 159 12.28 2.98 12.39
N ASN A 160 13.27 3.85 12.14
CA ASN A 160 13.47 4.39 10.79
C ASN A 160 13.92 3.33 9.79
N MET A 161 13.38 3.38 8.57
CA MET A 161 13.88 2.61 7.42
C MET A 161 13.71 3.42 6.15
N SER A 162 14.70 3.40 5.28
CA SER A 162 14.59 3.98 3.94
C SER A 162 13.51 3.24 3.14
N SER A 163 12.99 3.91 2.12
CA SER A 163 12.10 3.23 1.17
C SER A 163 12.81 2.02 0.56
N GLY A 164 12.27 0.85 0.81
CA GLY A 164 12.80 -0.44 0.36
C GLY A 164 11.84 -1.13 -0.61
N LYS A 165 12.11 -2.40 -0.88
CA LYS A 165 11.19 -3.27 -1.61
C LYS A 165 10.14 -3.83 -0.66
N THR A 166 8.94 -4.06 -1.17
CA THR A 166 7.90 -4.85 -0.52
C THR A 166 7.61 -6.09 -1.34
N THR A 167 6.88 -7.05 -0.78
CA THR A 167 6.47 -8.24 -1.52
C THR A 167 5.18 -7.98 -2.29
N ALA A 168 5.07 -8.59 -3.48
CA ALA A 168 3.78 -8.77 -4.13
C ALA A 168 2.95 -9.79 -3.35
N LEU A 169 1.64 -9.58 -3.32
CA LEU A 169 0.67 -10.44 -2.65
C LEU A 169 -0.50 -10.72 -3.58
N ASP A 170 -0.97 -11.95 -3.59
CA ASP A 170 -2.23 -12.34 -4.26
C ASP A 170 -2.93 -13.43 -3.44
N ALA A 171 -4.24 -13.46 -3.50
CA ALA A 171 -5.06 -14.39 -2.76
C ALA A 171 -6.01 -15.14 -3.69
N TRP A 172 -5.96 -16.47 -3.65
CA TRP A 172 -6.73 -17.31 -4.55
C TRP A 172 -7.63 -18.29 -3.81
N GLN A 173 -8.83 -18.45 -4.32
CA GLN A 173 -9.70 -19.59 -3.98
C GLN A 173 -9.72 -20.59 -5.12
N VAL A 174 -9.55 -21.87 -4.76
CA VAL A 174 -9.59 -23.01 -5.69
C VAL A 174 -10.74 -23.90 -5.28
N GLU A 175 -11.68 -24.08 -6.16
CA GLU A 175 -12.83 -24.97 -5.96
C GLU A 175 -12.74 -26.18 -6.88
N PHE A 176 -13.14 -27.32 -6.33
CA PHE A 176 -13.23 -28.59 -7.04
C PHE A 176 -14.67 -29.07 -7.07
N TYR A 177 -15.10 -29.54 -8.22
CA TYR A 177 -16.47 -29.98 -8.48
C TYR A 177 -16.46 -31.45 -8.93
N GLY A 178 -17.16 -32.27 -8.17
CA GLY A 178 -17.33 -33.68 -8.39
C GLY A 178 -18.80 -34.06 -8.46
N LYS A 179 -19.15 -35.27 -7.95
CA LYS A 179 -20.51 -35.81 -7.95
C LYS A 179 -20.80 -36.47 -6.62
N ALA A 180 -21.89 -36.08 -5.96
CA ALA A 180 -22.33 -36.71 -4.72
C ALA A 180 -22.82 -38.14 -4.95
N SER A 181 -22.55 -39.04 -3.99
CA SER A 181 -23.15 -40.35 -3.89
C SER A 181 -23.14 -40.83 -2.43
N HIS A 182 -23.87 -41.90 -2.14
CA HIS A 182 -23.83 -42.51 -0.82
C HIS A 182 -22.56 -43.37 -0.68
N ALA A 183 -21.65 -42.94 0.23
CA ALA A 183 -20.32 -43.54 0.35
C ALA A 183 -20.30 -45.06 0.67
N GLY A 184 -21.32 -45.57 1.31
CA GLY A 184 -21.42 -47.01 1.65
C GLY A 184 -22.29 -47.83 0.70
N ALA A 185 -23.21 -47.20 -0.06
CA ALA A 185 -24.16 -47.95 -0.90
C ALA A 185 -23.85 -47.90 -2.41
N ALA A 186 -23.26 -46.77 -2.87
CA ALA A 186 -22.97 -46.57 -4.28
C ALA A 186 -21.72 -45.63 -4.43
N PRO A 187 -20.57 -45.94 -3.85
CA PRO A 187 -19.37 -45.10 -3.96
C PRO A 187 -18.89 -44.96 -5.41
N GLU A 188 -19.12 -45.95 -6.26
CA GLU A 188 -18.74 -45.99 -7.68
C GLU A 188 -19.49 -44.94 -8.53
N ASP A 189 -20.64 -44.48 -8.07
CA ASP A 189 -21.44 -43.43 -8.74
C ASP A 189 -20.95 -42.03 -8.40
N GLY A 190 -20.06 -41.86 -7.42
CA GLY A 190 -19.53 -40.59 -6.93
C GLY A 190 -18.24 -40.16 -7.63
N ILE A 191 -17.96 -38.89 -7.57
CA ILE A 191 -16.65 -38.28 -7.90
C ILE A 191 -16.28 -37.37 -6.73
N ASN A 192 -15.24 -37.76 -5.99
CA ASN A 192 -14.92 -37.12 -4.71
C ASN A 192 -14.14 -35.81 -4.92
N ALA A 193 -14.79 -34.66 -4.73
CA ALA A 193 -14.15 -33.35 -4.83
C ALA A 193 -13.09 -33.11 -3.74
N LEU A 194 -13.29 -33.69 -2.53
CA LEU A 194 -12.31 -33.60 -1.46
C LEU A 194 -10.98 -34.28 -1.80
N ASP A 195 -11.03 -35.43 -2.44
CA ASP A 195 -9.80 -36.13 -2.87
C ASP A 195 -8.99 -35.26 -3.84
N ALA A 196 -9.65 -34.60 -4.80
CA ALA A 196 -8.99 -33.65 -5.70
C ALA A 196 -8.36 -32.48 -4.94
N ALA A 197 -9.07 -31.90 -3.98
CA ALA A 197 -8.57 -30.80 -3.15
C ALA A 197 -7.35 -31.22 -2.30
N VAL A 198 -7.36 -32.44 -1.74
CA VAL A 198 -6.22 -33.02 -0.98
C VAL A 198 -5.03 -33.26 -1.89
N HIS A 199 -5.24 -33.84 -3.09
CA HIS A 199 -4.17 -34.03 -4.08
C HIS A 199 -3.56 -32.67 -4.48
N PHE A 200 -4.37 -31.69 -4.79
CA PHE A 200 -3.93 -30.33 -5.13
C PHE A 200 -3.09 -29.71 -4.01
N TYR A 201 -3.59 -29.75 -2.77
CA TYR A 201 -2.89 -29.21 -1.60
C TYR A 201 -1.53 -29.88 -1.40
N SER A 202 -1.47 -31.19 -1.58
CA SER A 202 -0.23 -31.97 -1.48
C SER A 202 0.76 -31.62 -2.60
N LEU A 203 0.30 -31.46 -3.84
CA LEU A 203 1.12 -31.07 -4.98
C LEU A 203 1.74 -29.69 -4.76
N ILE A 204 0.96 -28.70 -4.31
CA ILE A 204 1.48 -27.38 -3.94
C ILE A 204 2.52 -27.51 -2.82
N GLY A 205 2.29 -28.38 -1.83
CA GLY A 205 3.24 -28.65 -0.75
C GLY A 205 4.58 -29.18 -1.24
N PHE A 206 4.60 -30.03 -2.26
CA PHE A 206 5.83 -30.56 -2.86
C PHE A 206 6.58 -29.51 -3.68
N GLU A 207 5.86 -28.69 -4.43
CA GLU A 207 6.44 -27.66 -5.30
C GLU A 207 7.03 -26.48 -4.52
N LYS A 208 6.51 -26.17 -3.33
CA LYS A 208 7.00 -25.06 -2.47
C LYS A 208 8.52 -25.09 -2.25
N GLN A 209 9.12 -26.27 -2.13
CA GLN A 209 10.55 -26.44 -1.87
C GLN A 209 11.45 -25.90 -3.00
N TYR A 210 10.92 -25.73 -4.19
CA TYR A 210 11.65 -25.21 -5.35
C TYR A 210 11.47 -23.71 -5.58
N LEU A 211 10.58 -23.07 -4.82
CA LEU A 211 10.28 -21.65 -4.91
C LEU A 211 11.14 -20.87 -3.90
N LYS A 212 11.89 -19.86 -4.40
CA LYS A 212 12.71 -18.99 -3.56
C LYS A 212 11.96 -17.70 -3.24
N ASN A 213 12.17 -17.17 -2.05
CA ASN A 213 11.60 -15.88 -1.62
C ASN A 213 10.07 -15.81 -1.83
N THR A 214 9.38 -16.92 -1.54
CA THR A 214 7.93 -17.03 -1.65
C THR A 214 7.33 -17.61 -0.38
N ASN A 215 6.15 -17.11 -0.03
CA ASN A 215 5.34 -17.65 1.05
C ASN A 215 3.99 -18.07 0.46
N ILE A 216 3.60 -19.32 0.66
CA ILE A 216 2.34 -19.89 0.19
C ILE A 216 1.65 -20.53 1.38
N PHE A 217 0.54 -19.95 1.80
CA PHE A 217 -0.27 -20.41 2.93
C PHE A 217 -1.65 -20.82 2.41
N GLY A 218 -2.11 -22.02 2.79
CA GLY A 218 -3.41 -22.52 2.35
C GLY A 218 -4.23 -23.08 3.50
N VAL A 219 -5.57 -22.93 3.40
CA VAL A 219 -6.53 -23.50 4.32
C VAL A 219 -7.70 -24.13 3.55
N PHE A 220 -8.23 -25.26 4.06
CA PHE A 220 -9.47 -25.79 3.54
C PHE A 220 -10.64 -24.94 4.03
N VAL A 221 -11.55 -24.59 3.10
CA VAL A 221 -12.76 -23.82 3.38
C VAL A 221 -13.98 -24.75 3.40
N ASP A 222 -14.00 -25.74 2.49
CA ASP A 222 -15.03 -26.75 2.39
C ASP A 222 -14.41 -28.09 2.02
N GLY A 223 -14.91 -29.18 2.60
CA GLY A 223 -14.48 -30.56 2.37
C GLY A 223 -15.61 -31.57 2.52
N GLY A 224 -16.87 -31.11 2.54
CA GLY A 224 -18.05 -31.92 2.72
C GLY A 224 -18.57 -31.97 4.17
N GLU A 225 -19.82 -32.40 4.35
CA GLU A 225 -20.56 -32.31 5.62
C GLU A 225 -20.61 -33.61 6.40
N LYS A 226 -20.66 -34.75 5.72
CA LYS A 226 -20.91 -36.09 6.33
C LYS A 226 -20.05 -37.17 5.72
N CYS A 227 -19.45 -38.02 6.55
CA CYS A 227 -18.62 -39.15 6.11
C CYS A 227 -19.40 -40.20 5.31
N SER A 228 -20.72 -40.21 5.39
CA SER A 228 -21.58 -41.13 4.62
C SER A 228 -21.89 -40.65 3.19
N MET A 229 -21.40 -39.49 2.79
CA MET A 229 -21.58 -38.88 1.47
C MET A 229 -20.24 -38.63 0.81
N ILE A 230 -20.09 -38.98 -0.47
CA ILE A 230 -19.00 -38.49 -1.32
C ILE A 230 -19.21 -37.00 -1.58
N PRO A 231 -18.26 -36.12 -1.23
CA PRO A 231 -18.42 -34.66 -1.44
C PRO A 231 -18.43 -34.31 -2.94
N ALA A 232 -19.46 -33.60 -3.36
CA ALA A 232 -19.54 -33.03 -4.73
C ALA A 232 -18.79 -31.71 -4.88
N HIS A 233 -18.42 -31.07 -3.77
CA HIS A 233 -17.70 -29.81 -3.74
C HIS A 233 -16.64 -29.84 -2.65
N ALA A 234 -15.50 -29.20 -2.94
CA ALA A 234 -14.46 -28.89 -1.96
C ALA A 234 -13.76 -27.59 -2.36
N SER A 235 -13.28 -26.85 -1.38
CA SER A 235 -12.68 -25.55 -1.60
C SER A 235 -11.48 -25.30 -0.69
N VAL A 236 -10.41 -24.72 -1.25
CA VAL A 236 -9.22 -24.26 -0.53
C VAL A 236 -8.91 -22.81 -0.87
N LYS A 237 -8.49 -22.04 0.13
CA LYS A 237 -7.98 -20.68 -0.05
C LYS A 237 -6.48 -20.63 0.15
N TYR A 238 -5.82 -19.80 -0.62
CA TYR A 238 -4.38 -19.55 -0.52
C TYR A 238 -4.09 -18.07 -0.49
N LEU A 239 -3.13 -17.69 0.36
CA LEU A 239 -2.42 -16.42 0.31
C LEU A 239 -1.01 -16.68 -0.22
N VAL A 240 -0.62 -15.95 -1.25
CA VAL A 240 0.67 -16.10 -1.92
C VAL A 240 1.42 -14.78 -1.86
N ARG A 241 2.65 -14.80 -1.34
CA ARG A 241 3.58 -13.68 -1.38
C ARG A 241 4.83 -14.05 -2.17
N ALA A 242 5.30 -13.13 -3.00
CA ALA A 242 6.53 -13.31 -3.79
C ALA A 242 7.27 -11.99 -3.97
N SER A 243 8.49 -12.05 -4.49
CA SER A 243 9.32 -10.86 -4.70
C SER A 243 8.78 -9.92 -5.77
N SER A 244 7.96 -10.42 -6.71
CA SER A 244 7.40 -9.61 -7.80
C SER A 244 6.09 -10.20 -8.33
N MET A 245 5.30 -9.38 -9.03
CA MET A 245 4.12 -9.86 -9.76
C MET A 245 4.47 -10.87 -10.86
N LYS A 246 5.67 -10.79 -11.43
CA LYS A 246 6.18 -11.79 -12.38
C LYS A 246 6.31 -13.18 -11.73
N ASP A 247 6.75 -13.23 -10.48
CA ASP A 247 6.83 -14.48 -9.73
C ASP A 247 5.44 -14.96 -9.28
N ILE A 248 4.54 -14.07 -8.87
CA ILE A 248 3.13 -14.37 -8.61
C ILE A 248 2.50 -15.06 -9.84
N ARG A 249 2.68 -14.52 -11.05
CA ARG A 249 2.17 -15.13 -12.29
C ARG A 249 2.71 -16.55 -12.53
N LYS A 250 4.01 -16.79 -12.28
CA LYS A 250 4.59 -18.14 -12.38
C LYS A 250 3.99 -19.11 -11.36
N ILE A 251 3.71 -18.62 -10.15
CA ILE A 251 3.07 -19.43 -9.12
C ILE A 251 1.61 -19.71 -9.51
N ARG A 252 0.92 -18.76 -10.11
CA ARG A 252 -0.42 -18.98 -10.65
C ARG A 252 -0.45 -20.10 -11.70
N ASP A 253 0.51 -20.10 -12.64
CA ASP A 253 0.67 -21.15 -13.63
C ASP A 253 0.95 -22.52 -12.98
N LEU A 254 1.71 -22.53 -11.87
CA LEU A 254 1.92 -23.74 -11.10
C LEU A 254 0.61 -24.25 -10.46
N PHE A 255 -0.19 -23.36 -9.87
CA PHE A 255 -1.49 -23.71 -9.30
C PHE A 255 -2.42 -24.31 -10.34
N GLU A 256 -2.48 -23.73 -11.56
CA GLU A 256 -3.27 -24.25 -12.66
C GLU A 256 -2.82 -25.67 -13.05
N ARG A 257 -1.51 -25.92 -13.17
CA ARG A 257 -0.98 -27.28 -13.49
C ARG A 257 -1.29 -28.28 -12.38
N CYS A 258 -1.15 -27.90 -11.12
CA CYS A 258 -1.47 -28.77 -9.98
C CYS A 258 -2.97 -29.09 -9.91
N ALA A 259 -3.83 -28.11 -10.17
CA ALA A 259 -5.29 -28.32 -10.20
C ALA A 259 -5.69 -29.25 -11.35
N GLN A 260 -5.11 -29.07 -12.54
CA GLN A 260 -5.32 -29.98 -13.68
C GLN A 260 -4.92 -31.42 -13.36
N ALA A 261 -3.72 -31.58 -12.74
CA ALA A 261 -3.23 -32.92 -12.37
C ALA A 261 -4.14 -33.59 -11.32
N ALA A 262 -4.57 -32.86 -10.31
CA ALA A 262 -5.49 -33.35 -9.28
C ALA A 262 -6.83 -33.73 -9.88
N CYS A 263 -7.38 -32.91 -10.76
CA CYS A 263 -8.64 -33.24 -11.46
C CYS A 263 -8.53 -34.46 -12.38
N ALA A 264 -7.43 -34.57 -13.11
CA ALA A 264 -7.19 -35.72 -13.98
C ALA A 264 -7.10 -37.05 -13.19
N ALA A 265 -6.56 -37.00 -11.98
CA ALA A 265 -6.47 -38.18 -11.11
C ALA A 265 -7.83 -38.67 -10.56
N VAL A 266 -8.76 -37.74 -10.30
CA VAL A 266 -10.04 -38.05 -9.61
C VAL A 266 -11.25 -37.98 -10.55
N GLY A 267 -11.15 -37.24 -11.65
CA GLY A 267 -12.27 -37.02 -12.59
C GLY A 267 -13.13 -35.80 -12.27
N THR A 268 -12.63 -34.87 -11.46
CA THR A 268 -13.30 -33.61 -11.10
C THR A 268 -13.04 -32.50 -12.12
N THR A 269 -13.74 -31.37 -11.96
CA THR A 269 -13.39 -30.10 -12.59
C THR A 269 -12.98 -29.08 -11.51
N TYR A 270 -12.36 -27.98 -11.91
CA TYR A 270 -11.94 -26.94 -10.96
C TYR A 270 -12.21 -25.52 -11.49
N LYS A 271 -12.15 -24.56 -10.57
CA LYS A 271 -12.13 -23.13 -10.84
C LYS A 271 -11.15 -22.44 -9.90
N ILE A 272 -10.35 -21.51 -10.41
CA ILE A 272 -9.46 -20.66 -9.61
C ILE A 272 -9.79 -19.20 -9.89
N TRP A 273 -9.96 -18.41 -8.82
CA TRP A 273 -10.15 -16.96 -8.93
C TRP A 273 -9.50 -16.22 -7.77
N ASN A 274 -9.28 -14.91 -7.94
CA ASN A 274 -8.84 -14.03 -6.86
C ASN A 274 -10.01 -13.80 -5.90
N ASN A 275 -9.81 -14.06 -4.63
CA ASN A 275 -10.83 -13.90 -3.59
C ASN A 275 -10.62 -12.63 -2.74
N GLU A 276 -9.49 -11.95 -2.92
CA GLU A 276 -9.14 -10.66 -2.33
C GLU A 276 -8.38 -9.85 -3.39
N PRO A 277 -8.31 -8.52 -3.26
CA PRO A 277 -7.45 -7.69 -4.11
C PRO A 277 -5.99 -8.11 -3.99
N ASP A 278 -5.24 -8.00 -5.08
CA ASP A 278 -3.78 -8.18 -5.10
C ASP A 278 -3.07 -6.86 -4.75
N ASN A 279 -1.84 -6.96 -4.24
CA ASN A 279 -0.93 -5.83 -4.06
C ASN A 279 0.32 -6.09 -4.89
N LYS A 280 0.69 -5.14 -5.74
CA LYS A 280 1.95 -5.22 -6.47
C LYS A 280 3.14 -4.93 -5.56
N ASN A 281 4.29 -5.50 -5.87
CA ASN A 281 5.53 -5.20 -5.15
C ASN A 281 5.93 -3.73 -5.36
N MET A 282 6.51 -3.12 -4.35
CA MET A 282 7.09 -1.78 -4.47
C MET A 282 8.32 -1.80 -5.40
N VAL A 283 8.30 -0.94 -6.41
CA VAL A 283 9.44 -0.60 -7.27
C VAL A 283 9.96 0.76 -6.82
N THR A 284 10.70 0.76 -5.71
CA THR A 284 11.24 1.99 -5.13
C THR A 284 12.21 2.66 -6.10
N ASN A 285 11.98 3.95 -6.38
CA ASN A 285 12.95 4.80 -7.06
C ASN A 285 14.07 5.17 -6.10
N ARG A 286 15.26 4.62 -6.33
CA ARG A 286 16.39 4.74 -5.39
C ARG A 286 16.92 6.16 -5.32
N THR A 287 17.04 6.84 -6.47
CA THR A 287 17.46 8.25 -6.52
C THR A 287 16.53 9.12 -5.68
N LEU A 288 15.21 8.95 -5.81
CA LEU A 288 14.22 9.69 -5.04
C LEU A 288 14.30 9.38 -3.54
N ALA A 289 14.50 8.10 -3.18
CA ALA A 289 14.67 7.68 -1.79
C ALA A 289 15.92 8.26 -1.14
N ASP A 290 17.06 8.26 -1.85
CA ASP A 290 18.32 8.82 -1.34
C ASP A 290 18.22 10.33 -1.08
N ILE A 291 17.43 11.07 -1.87
CA ILE A 291 17.16 12.50 -1.64
C ILE A 291 16.33 12.67 -0.37
N PHE A 292 15.26 11.88 -0.21
CA PHE A 292 14.44 11.90 0.99
C PHE A 292 15.27 11.59 2.24
N ASP A 293 16.05 10.53 2.23
CA ASP A 293 16.90 10.08 3.34
C ASP A 293 17.90 11.18 3.73
N LYS A 294 18.55 11.82 2.74
CA LYS A 294 19.46 12.97 2.94
C LYS A 294 18.75 14.14 3.65
N HIS A 295 17.55 14.51 3.22
CA HIS A 295 16.80 15.59 3.85
C HIS A 295 16.35 15.21 5.25
N TYR A 296 15.80 14.00 5.43
CA TYR A 296 15.35 13.50 6.73
C TYR A 296 16.50 13.48 7.76
N MET A 297 17.68 13.01 7.37
CA MET A 297 18.87 13.04 8.24
C MET A 297 19.31 14.48 8.55
N ALA A 298 19.29 15.37 7.58
CA ALA A 298 19.74 16.75 7.75
C ALA A 298 18.87 17.57 8.72
N ILE A 299 17.56 17.27 8.80
CA ILE A 299 16.62 17.91 9.74
C ILE A 299 16.54 17.22 11.11
N GLY A 300 17.43 16.26 11.38
CA GLY A 300 17.52 15.57 12.67
C GLY A 300 16.63 14.34 12.82
N GLY A 301 16.16 13.76 11.72
CA GLY A 301 15.35 12.54 11.70
C GLY A 301 16.12 11.27 12.10
N GLY A 302 17.44 11.27 11.96
CA GLY A 302 18.31 10.14 12.24
C GLY A 302 18.62 9.31 10.99
N GLN A 303 19.33 8.20 11.17
CA GLN A 303 19.74 7.33 10.07
C GLN A 303 18.54 6.60 9.44
N MET A 304 18.61 6.37 8.14
CA MET A 304 17.62 5.65 7.32
C MET A 304 18.24 4.36 6.75
N PRO A 305 18.32 3.27 7.54
CA PRO A 305 18.89 2.02 7.05
C PRO A 305 18.05 1.41 5.92
N HIS A 306 18.72 0.83 4.93
CA HIS A 306 18.06 0.13 3.83
C HIS A 306 17.68 -1.28 4.29
N ILE A 307 16.39 -1.50 4.50
CA ILE A 307 15.81 -2.80 4.90
C ILE A 307 14.63 -3.06 3.97
N ASP A 308 14.68 -4.19 3.26
CA ASP A 308 13.53 -4.64 2.46
C ASP A 308 12.44 -5.19 3.39
N SER A 309 11.22 -4.76 3.18
CA SER A 309 10.06 -5.23 3.95
C SER A 309 9.54 -6.56 3.41
N THR A 310 9.10 -7.43 4.30
CA THR A 310 8.32 -8.63 3.95
C THR A 310 6.82 -8.35 3.90
N GLY A 311 6.40 -7.14 4.27
CA GLY A 311 5.03 -6.65 4.15
C GLY A 311 4.66 -6.30 2.71
N SER A 312 3.40 -5.94 2.52
CA SER A 312 2.86 -5.41 1.27
C SER A 312 2.20 -4.07 1.57
N THR A 313 2.11 -3.21 0.56
CA THR A 313 1.36 -1.95 0.59
C THR A 313 0.88 -1.65 -0.81
N ASP A 314 -0.27 -1.04 -0.96
CA ASP A 314 -0.79 -0.63 -2.26
C ASP A 314 -0.06 0.58 -2.88
N MET A 315 0.91 1.20 -2.15
CA MET A 315 1.93 2.04 -2.76
C MET A 315 2.80 1.26 -3.77
N GLY A 316 2.84 -0.07 -3.67
CA GLY A 316 3.39 -0.94 -4.70
C GLY A 316 2.74 -0.69 -6.06
N ASP A 317 1.41 -0.58 -6.12
CA ASP A 317 0.65 -0.30 -7.34
C ASP A 317 0.97 1.08 -7.92
N VAL A 318 1.07 2.11 -7.10
CA VAL A 318 1.50 3.45 -7.50
C VAL A 318 2.90 3.41 -8.11
N SER A 319 3.82 2.66 -7.48
CA SER A 319 5.21 2.53 -7.94
C SER A 319 5.38 1.80 -9.28
N GLN A 320 4.34 1.17 -9.80
CA GLN A 320 4.35 0.57 -11.15
C GLN A 320 4.04 1.59 -12.25
N VAL A 321 3.49 2.75 -11.92
CA VAL A 321 3.01 3.72 -12.90
C VAL A 321 3.73 5.07 -12.81
N VAL A 322 4.36 5.38 -11.68
CA VAL A 322 5.10 6.62 -11.46
C VAL A 322 6.29 6.36 -10.51
N PRO A 323 7.43 7.08 -10.66
CA PRO A 323 8.52 7.02 -9.68
C PRO A 323 7.99 7.28 -8.27
N ALA A 324 8.17 6.33 -7.34
CA ALA A 324 7.56 6.43 -6.02
C ALA A 324 8.50 6.00 -4.88
N ILE A 325 8.23 6.52 -3.68
CA ILE A 325 8.87 6.13 -2.42
C ILE A 325 7.86 6.00 -1.29
N HIS A 326 8.20 5.13 -0.34
CA HIS A 326 7.45 4.84 0.87
C HIS A 326 8.41 4.62 2.05
N PRO A 327 9.15 5.65 2.51
CA PRO A 327 10.05 5.54 3.66
C PRO A 327 9.27 5.38 4.98
N TRP A 328 9.92 4.73 5.94
CA TRP A 328 9.38 4.43 7.26
C TRP A 328 10.00 5.34 8.31
N ILE A 329 9.16 6.07 9.03
CA ILE A 329 9.59 7.03 10.06
C ILE A 329 9.41 6.44 11.44
N GLY A 330 10.51 6.27 12.17
CA GLY A 330 10.54 5.66 13.49
C GLY A 330 9.92 6.53 14.58
N LEU A 331 9.00 5.92 15.34
CA LEU A 331 8.45 6.52 16.56
C LEU A 331 9.35 6.29 17.80
N GLY A 332 10.51 5.64 17.63
CA GLY A 332 11.45 5.37 18.74
C GLY A 332 10.97 4.29 19.70
N CYS A 333 10.17 3.35 19.25
CA CYS A 333 9.61 2.25 20.04
C CYS A 333 9.97 0.87 19.44
N PRO A 334 11.25 0.48 19.39
CA PRO A 334 11.72 -0.70 18.65
C PRO A 334 11.12 -2.04 19.14
N ASP A 335 10.60 -2.08 20.36
CA ASP A 335 10.00 -3.27 20.96
C ASP A 335 8.51 -3.43 20.60
N LEU A 336 7.89 -2.42 20.02
CA LEU A 336 6.48 -2.48 19.58
C LEU A 336 6.37 -3.05 18.16
N GLN A 337 5.19 -3.51 17.83
CA GLN A 337 4.83 -3.97 16.48
C GLN A 337 3.68 -3.14 15.95
N LEU A 338 3.63 -2.96 14.64
CA LEU A 338 2.46 -2.46 13.94
C LEU A 338 1.26 -3.39 14.21
N HIS A 339 0.07 -2.88 14.01
CA HIS A 339 -1.19 -3.59 14.23
C HIS A 339 -1.40 -4.00 15.70
N THR A 340 -1.05 -3.08 16.62
CA THR A 340 -1.30 -3.21 18.06
C THR A 340 -1.90 -1.93 18.62
N ASN A 341 -2.65 -2.05 19.74
CA ASN A 341 -3.18 -0.88 20.43
C ASN A 341 -2.05 -0.02 21.02
N GLU A 342 -0.97 -0.66 21.49
CA GLU A 342 0.19 0.02 22.05
C GLU A 342 0.87 0.90 20.98
N PHE A 343 0.93 0.45 19.73
CA PHE A 343 1.46 1.27 18.65
C PHE A 343 0.51 2.43 18.31
N ALA A 344 -0.81 2.19 18.28
CA ALA A 344 -1.80 3.26 18.09
C ALA A 344 -1.64 4.36 19.15
N ASP A 345 -1.45 4.00 20.42
CA ASP A 345 -1.27 4.96 21.51
C ASP A 345 -0.01 5.82 21.36
N VAL A 346 1.08 5.27 20.83
CA VAL A 346 2.32 6.03 20.57
C VAL A 346 2.12 7.09 19.49
N THR A 347 1.22 6.87 18.52
CA THR A 347 0.98 7.82 17.43
C THR A 347 0.45 9.18 17.91
N VAL A 348 -0.16 9.23 19.10
CA VAL A 348 -0.72 10.48 19.70
C VAL A 348 0.16 11.09 20.79
N THR A 349 1.41 10.66 20.88
CA THR A 349 2.42 11.23 21.79
C THR A 349 3.33 12.21 21.05
N GLU A 350 4.29 12.81 21.79
CA GLU A 350 5.37 13.65 21.23
C GLU A 350 6.16 12.92 20.12
N ALA A 351 6.23 11.59 20.17
CA ALA A 351 6.88 10.80 19.11
C ALA A 351 6.09 10.89 17.80
N GLY A 352 4.75 10.84 17.86
CA GLY A 352 3.87 11.05 16.72
C GLY A 352 3.96 12.48 16.18
N ASP A 353 3.99 13.50 17.06
CA ASP A 353 4.16 14.91 16.66
C ASP A 353 5.47 15.09 15.90
N ARG A 354 6.56 14.53 16.45
CA ARG A 354 7.87 14.54 15.80
C ARG A 354 7.86 13.84 14.45
N ALA A 355 7.17 12.71 14.32
CA ALA A 355 7.07 11.97 13.06
C ALA A 355 6.30 12.75 11.99
N ILE A 356 5.18 13.41 12.35
CA ILE A 356 4.44 14.29 11.45
C ILE A 356 5.35 15.43 10.96
N ARG A 357 6.02 16.13 11.86
CA ARG A 357 6.88 17.25 11.51
C ARG A 357 8.03 16.83 10.59
N LEU A 358 8.82 15.84 11.00
CA LEU A 358 9.97 15.38 10.23
C LEU A 358 9.57 14.76 8.88
N GLY A 359 8.46 14.01 8.84
CA GLY A 359 7.91 13.45 7.61
C GLY A 359 7.47 14.52 6.63
N ALA A 360 6.70 15.51 7.11
CA ALA A 360 6.25 16.63 6.30
C ALA A 360 7.41 17.47 5.77
N GLU A 361 8.37 17.83 6.62
CA GLU A 361 9.57 18.59 6.24
C GLU A 361 10.40 17.84 5.19
N ALA A 362 10.67 16.54 5.39
CA ALA A 362 11.48 15.75 4.47
C ALA A 362 10.80 15.57 3.11
N LEU A 363 9.48 15.29 3.09
CA LEU A 363 8.69 15.24 1.85
C LEU A 363 8.69 16.58 1.12
N ALA A 364 8.48 17.67 1.84
CA ALA A 364 8.47 19.02 1.27
C ALA A 364 9.83 19.41 0.67
N LEU A 365 10.93 19.12 1.38
CA LEU A 365 12.29 19.41 0.90
C LEU A 365 12.66 18.53 -0.29
N THR A 366 12.22 17.29 -0.32
CA THR A 366 12.40 16.37 -1.46
C THR A 366 11.65 16.89 -2.69
N GLY A 367 10.39 17.24 -2.54
CA GLY A 367 9.59 17.84 -3.60
C GLY A 367 10.17 19.17 -4.10
N LEU A 368 10.67 20.01 -3.19
CA LEU A 368 11.33 21.25 -3.56
C LEU A 368 12.62 21.02 -4.39
N GLU A 369 13.43 20.01 -4.05
CA GLU A 369 14.64 19.70 -4.82
C GLU A 369 14.26 19.29 -6.26
N ILE A 370 13.19 18.50 -6.44
CA ILE A 370 12.66 18.11 -7.76
C ILE A 370 12.11 19.32 -8.53
N LEU A 371 11.36 20.21 -7.87
CA LEU A 371 10.79 21.41 -8.50
C LEU A 371 11.88 22.33 -9.04
N CYS A 372 13.06 22.38 -8.41
CA CYS A 372 14.15 23.28 -8.74
C CYS A 372 15.20 22.66 -9.67
N ASP A 373 15.20 21.33 -9.90
CA ASP A 373 16.24 20.63 -10.65
C ASP A 373 15.66 19.70 -11.72
N PRO A 374 15.48 20.19 -12.95
CA PRO A 374 14.98 19.39 -14.06
C PRO A 374 15.90 18.22 -14.47
N GLU A 375 17.22 18.33 -14.24
CA GLU A 375 18.17 17.25 -14.55
C GLU A 375 17.99 16.11 -13.56
N LEU A 376 17.78 16.41 -12.29
CA LEU A 376 17.46 15.42 -11.27
C LEU A 376 16.15 14.68 -11.59
N LEU A 377 15.10 15.40 -11.97
CA LEU A 377 13.85 14.77 -12.38
C LEU A 377 14.03 13.83 -13.59
N ALA A 378 14.86 14.21 -14.54
CA ALA A 378 15.17 13.36 -15.68
C ALA A 378 15.90 12.07 -15.27
N VAL A 379 16.80 12.13 -14.28
CA VAL A 379 17.48 10.93 -13.71
C VAL A 379 16.48 10.03 -13.00
N ILE A 380 15.58 10.57 -12.18
CA ILE A 380 14.51 9.84 -11.47
C ILE A 380 13.63 9.09 -12.48
N LYS A 381 13.20 9.75 -13.55
CA LYS A 381 12.37 9.12 -14.59
C LYS A 381 13.12 8.04 -15.37
N ALA A 382 14.38 8.28 -15.73
CA ALA A 382 15.18 7.28 -16.42
C ALA A 382 15.42 6.01 -15.59
N GLU A 383 15.65 6.15 -14.28
CA GLU A 383 15.74 5.02 -13.35
C GLU A 383 14.44 4.24 -13.28
N PHE A 384 13.29 4.95 -13.21
CA PHE A 384 11.98 4.33 -13.23
C PHE A 384 11.76 3.50 -14.51
N ASP A 385 12.00 4.08 -15.67
CA ASP A 385 11.87 3.41 -16.97
C ASP A 385 12.73 2.15 -17.08
N GLU A 386 13.95 2.18 -16.52
CA GLU A 386 14.83 1.03 -16.48
C GLU A 386 14.34 -0.05 -15.51
N SER A 387 13.87 0.36 -14.34
CA SER A 387 13.34 -0.55 -13.32
C SER A 387 12.09 -1.29 -13.84
N MET A 388 11.21 -0.60 -14.57
CA MET A 388 10.00 -1.20 -15.13
C MET A 388 10.28 -2.23 -16.24
N LYS A 389 11.40 -2.12 -16.98
CA LYS A 389 11.80 -3.15 -17.94
C LYS A 389 12.22 -4.46 -17.28
N ASN A 390 12.65 -4.41 -16.03
CA ASN A 390 13.19 -5.55 -15.28
C ASN A 390 12.16 -6.17 -14.30
N ASN A 391 11.04 -5.50 -14.04
CA ASN A 391 9.94 -5.93 -13.15
C ASN A 391 8.86 -6.73 -13.95
#